data_5f7c4588ead5f4b3c50d1a9a3541c818
#
_entry.id   5f7c4588ead5f4b3c50d1a9a3541c818
#
_cell.length_a   1.000
_cell.length_b   1.000
_cell.length_c   1.000
_cell.angle_alpha   90.00
_cell.angle_beta   90.00
_cell.angle_gamma   90.00
#
_symmetry.space_group_name_H-M   'P 1'
#
loop_
_entity.id
_entity.type
_entity.pdbx_description
1 polymer ?
#
loop_
_entity_poly.entity_id
_entity_poly.type
_entity_poly.pdbx_seq_one_letter_code
_entity_poly.pdbx_strand_id
1 'polypeptide(L)'
;MPPSSRIAMWSGPRTVSTALMRAWENRPDTTVTDEPLYAFYLARTGLAHPGRDQVIASQSTDWRVVLAEQTGAPLPPGVSIGYAKHMTHHLLPEVDRAALAPLRHAHLIRDPRELLNSYARVRAEPEVDDLGLRQQAEIFETFGGPVVDSRDLLADPEPVLRALCRALDVPFDTAMLSWPPGPRDSDGVWAPYWYDSVHASTGFAPYRPPAEPLPARLEPLADRCLPYYQRLYQYRIS
;
A
#
# COMPACT_ATOMS: atom_id res chain seq x y z
N MET A 1 -12.17 10.98 24.16
CA MET A 1 -11.11 10.62 23.18
C MET A 1 -11.69 10.79 21.81
N PRO A 2 -10.97 11.30 20.81
CA PRO A 2 -11.47 11.30 19.45
C PRO A 2 -11.80 9.86 19.02
N PRO A 3 -12.80 9.67 18.14
CA PRO A 3 -13.12 8.35 17.65
C PRO A 3 -11.90 7.74 16.93
N SER A 4 -11.65 6.47 17.17
CA SER A 4 -10.54 5.76 16.50
C SER A 4 -10.78 5.68 15.01
N SER A 5 -9.75 5.97 14.21
CA SER A 5 -9.76 5.85 12.75
C SER A 5 -9.04 4.61 12.30
N ARG A 6 -9.61 3.86 11.37
CA ARG A 6 -9.01 2.67 10.77
C ARG A 6 -8.88 2.88 9.28
N ILE A 7 -7.65 2.94 8.81
CA ILE A 7 -7.30 3.31 7.44
C ILE A 7 -6.81 2.08 6.69
N ALA A 8 -7.43 1.78 5.57
CA ALA A 8 -6.95 0.82 4.59
C ALA A 8 -6.29 1.57 3.44
N MET A 9 -4.97 1.54 3.35
CA MET A 9 -4.21 2.11 2.25
C MET A 9 -3.97 1.05 1.18
N TRP A 10 -4.66 1.19 0.07
CA TRP A 10 -4.59 0.29 -1.08
C TRP A 10 -3.50 0.71 -2.06
N SER A 11 -2.65 -0.23 -2.46
CA SER A 11 -1.57 0.05 -3.38
C SER A 11 -1.21 -1.18 -4.23
N GLY A 12 -0.64 -0.95 -5.41
CA GLY A 12 0.08 -1.97 -6.15
C GLY A 12 1.54 -2.12 -5.66
N PRO A 13 2.30 -3.09 -6.19
CA PRO A 13 3.71 -3.22 -5.89
C PRO A 13 4.51 -2.00 -6.37
N ARG A 14 5.64 -1.70 -5.76
CA ARG A 14 6.59 -0.64 -6.18
C ARG A 14 5.99 0.78 -6.25
N THR A 15 5.01 1.08 -5.42
CA THR A 15 4.33 2.38 -5.34
C THR A 15 4.81 3.26 -4.17
N VAL A 16 5.94 2.96 -3.55
CA VAL A 16 6.47 3.58 -2.32
C VAL A 16 5.57 3.41 -1.08
N SER A 17 4.69 2.41 -1.10
CA SER A 17 3.72 2.15 -0.03
C SER A 17 4.37 1.86 1.33
N THR A 18 5.56 1.22 1.35
CA THR A 18 6.29 0.97 2.59
C THR A 18 6.87 2.25 3.19
N ALA A 19 7.37 3.19 2.35
CA ALA A 19 7.79 4.51 2.84
C ALA A 19 6.60 5.30 3.40
N LEU A 20 5.43 5.22 2.75
CA LEU A 20 4.21 5.83 3.28
C LEU A 20 3.78 5.17 4.60
N MET A 21 3.90 3.83 4.73
CA MET A 21 3.64 3.14 6.01
C MET A 21 4.61 3.63 7.11
N ARG A 22 5.90 3.84 6.80
CA ARG A 22 6.86 4.45 7.75
C ARG A 22 6.43 5.84 8.21
N ALA A 23 5.93 6.67 7.31
CA ALA A 23 5.41 8.00 7.65
C ALA A 23 4.25 7.90 8.66
N TRP A 24 3.31 6.97 8.45
CA TRP A 24 2.21 6.75 9.39
C TRP A 24 2.69 6.16 10.73
N GLU A 25 3.59 5.18 10.69
CA GLU A 25 4.14 4.52 11.89
C GLU A 25 4.93 5.48 12.79
N ASN A 26 5.58 6.49 12.20
CA ASN A 26 6.41 7.43 12.97
C ASN A 26 5.59 8.43 13.80
N ARG A 27 4.26 8.46 13.63
CA ARG A 27 3.34 9.21 14.48
C ARG A 27 3.16 8.50 15.83
N PRO A 28 3.13 9.23 16.96
CA PRO A 28 2.97 8.62 18.29
C PRO A 28 1.56 8.04 18.52
N ASP A 29 0.57 8.46 17.73
CA ASP A 29 -0.85 8.09 17.87
C ASP A 29 -1.30 7.00 16.90
N THR A 30 -0.35 6.37 16.17
CA THR A 30 -0.66 5.42 15.08
C THR A 30 0.00 4.07 15.32
N THR A 31 -0.73 3.00 15.04
CA THR A 31 -0.19 1.66 14.85
C THR A 31 -0.37 1.24 13.40
N VAL A 32 0.57 0.44 12.87
CA VAL A 32 0.53 -0.02 11.49
C VAL A 32 0.43 -1.53 11.39
N THR A 33 -0.18 -2.00 10.31
CA THR A 33 -0.19 -3.42 9.92
C THR A 33 0.29 -3.54 8.47
N ASP A 34 1.30 -4.36 8.27
CA ASP A 34 1.89 -4.58 6.95
C ASP A 34 1.23 -5.77 6.25
N GLU A 35 0.66 -5.54 5.09
CA GLU A 35 0.08 -6.53 4.16
C GLU A 35 -0.76 -7.65 4.84
N PRO A 36 -1.83 -7.33 5.57
CA PRO A 36 -2.52 -8.29 6.43
C PRO A 36 -3.14 -9.49 5.69
N LEU A 37 -3.39 -9.39 4.39
CA LEU A 37 -3.95 -10.46 3.56
C LEU A 37 -2.89 -11.29 2.81
N TYR A 38 -1.58 -11.10 3.08
CA TYR A 38 -0.54 -11.74 2.29
C TYR A 38 -0.49 -13.27 2.47
N ALA A 39 -0.59 -13.77 3.71
CA ALA A 39 -0.64 -15.21 3.96
C ALA A 39 -1.87 -15.87 3.33
N PHE A 40 -3.03 -15.24 3.43
CA PHE A 40 -4.25 -15.68 2.75
C PHE A 40 -4.02 -15.77 1.23
N TYR A 41 -3.49 -14.70 0.62
CA TYR A 41 -3.21 -14.65 -0.82
C TYR A 41 -2.28 -15.79 -1.26
N LEU A 42 -1.16 -15.99 -0.57
CA LEU A 42 -0.19 -17.04 -0.92
C LEU A 42 -0.75 -18.46 -0.70
N ALA A 43 -1.54 -18.66 0.35
CA ALA A 43 -2.18 -19.94 0.61
C ALA A 43 -3.20 -20.29 -0.48
N ARG A 44 -3.96 -19.31 -0.97
CA ARG A 44 -5.02 -19.53 -1.97
C ARG A 44 -4.49 -19.65 -3.39
N THR A 45 -3.49 -18.87 -3.75
CA THR A 45 -2.94 -18.85 -5.12
C THR A 45 -1.87 -19.91 -5.36
N GLY A 46 -1.21 -20.37 -4.32
CA GLY A 46 -0.08 -21.29 -4.45
C GLY A 46 1.17 -20.68 -5.10
N LEU A 47 1.20 -19.36 -5.30
CA LEU A 47 2.31 -18.68 -5.95
C LEU A 47 3.62 -18.87 -5.20
N ALA A 48 4.69 -19.11 -5.94
CA ALA A 48 6.04 -19.19 -5.42
C ALA A 48 6.59 -17.77 -5.22
N HIS A 49 6.55 -17.29 -3.98
CA HIS A 49 7.17 -16.03 -3.58
C HIS A 49 8.33 -16.29 -2.61
N PRO A 50 9.36 -15.43 -2.57
CA PRO A 50 10.41 -15.51 -1.57
C PRO A 50 9.83 -15.53 -0.15
N GLY A 51 10.25 -16.47 0.69
CA GLY A 51 9.74 -16.60 2.04
C GLY A 51 8.29 -17.06 2.19
N ARG A 52 7.65 -17.61 1.13
CA ARG A 52 6.24 -18.02 1.12
C ARG A 52 5.80 -18.76 2.38
N ASP A 53 6.50 -19.79 2.78
CA ASP A 53 6.11 -20.62 3.91
C ASP A 53 6.23 -19.86 5.25
N GLN A 54 7.21 -18.95 5.36
CA GLN A 54 7.35 -18.06 6.50
C GLN A 54 6.18 -17.07 6.57
N VAL A 55 5.77 -16.50 5.44
CA VAL A 55 4.61 -15.60 5.37
C VAL A 55 3.34 -16.33 5.80
N ILE A 56 3.09 -17.53 5.25
CA ILE A 56 1.90 -18.33 5.61
C ILE A 56 1.90 -18.70 7.10
N ALA A 57 3.06 -18.96 7.69
CA ALA A 57 3.18 -19.27 9.11
C ALA A 57 3.04 -18.04 10.03
N SER A 58 3.24 -16.81 9.52
CA SER A 58 3.28 -15.58 10.32
C SER A 58 1.93 -14.88 10.47
N GLN A 59 0.95 -15.20 9.62
CA GLN A 59 -0.36 -14.54 9.60
C GLN A 59 -1.48 -15.57 9.44
N SER A 60 -2.72 -15.16 9.74
CA SER A 60 -3.91 -15.99 9.45
C SER A 60 -4.11 -16.13 7.92
N THR A 61 -4.42 -17.35 7.49
CA THR A 61 -4.86 -17.64 6.11
C THR A 61 -6.37 -17.55 5.92
N ASP A 62 -7.13 -17.24 6.97
CA ASP A 62 -8.58 -16.95 6.88
C ASP A 62 -8.77 -15.42 6.82
N TRP A 63 -9.18 -14.92 5.67
CA TRP A 63 -9.45 -13.50 5.47
C TRP A 63 -10.50 -12.92 6.42
N ARG A 64 -11.43 -13.76 6.94
CA ARG A 64 -12.46 -13.32 7.89
C ARG A 64 -11.86 -12.94 9.22
N VAL A 65 -10.91 -13.75 9.71
CA VAL A 65 -10.14 -13.46 10.93
C VAL A 65 -9.34 -12.17 10.74
N VAL A 66 -8.61 -12.07 9.63
CA VAL A 66 -7.79 -10.90 9.30
C VAL A 66 -8.64 -9.63 9.27
N LEU A 67 -9.77 -9.62 8.57
CA LEU A 67 -10.61 -8.43 8.46
C LEU A 67 -11.35 -8.12 9.76
N ALA A 68 -11.74 -9.10 10.55
CA ALA A 68 -12.31 -8.87 11.88
C ALA A 68 -11.31 -8.18 12.81
N GLU A 69 -10.04 -8.53 12.76
CA GLU A 69 -8.97 -7.85 13.49
C GLU A 69 -8.78 -6.41 12.99
N GLN A 70 -8.74 -6.21 11.67
CA GLN A 70 -8.56 -4.88 11.08
C GLN A 70 -9.71 -3.93 11.39
N THR A 71 -10.93 -4.43 11.53
CA THR A 71 -12.13 -3.61 11.72
C THR A 71 -12.58 -3.50 13.18
N GLY A 72 -12.31 -4.49 14.02
CA GLY A 72 -12.91 -4.63 15.35
C GLY A 72 -11.94 -4.71 16.53
N ALA A 73 -10.69 -5.17 16.36
CA ALA A 73 -9.77 -5.31 17.47
C ALA A 73 -9.46 -3.95 18.15
N PRO A 74 -9.42 -3.86 19.48
CA PRO A 74 -9.07 -2.60 20.15
C PRO A 74 -7.68 -2.10 19.73
N LEU A 75 -7.56 -0.80 19.50
CA LEU A 75 -6.24 -0.19 19.30
C LEU A 75 -5.49 -0.14 20.64
N PRO A 76 -4.15 -0.17 20.63
CA PRO A 76 -3.34 -0.04 21.84
C PRO A 76 -3.66 1.24 22.63
N PRO A 77 -3.45 1.26 23.95
CA PRO A 77 -3.62 2.48 24.75
C PRO A 77 -2.80 3.66 24.19
N GLY A 78 -3.45 4.81 24.05
CA GLY A 78 -2.82 6.02 23.50
C GLY A 78 -2.81 6.10 21.97
N VAL A 79 -3.19 5.03 21.26
CA VAL A 79 -3.30 4.98 19.80
C VAL A 79 -4.72 5.30 19.37
N SER A 80 -4.86 6.23 18.44
CA SER A 80 -6.16 6.64 17.87
C SER A 80 -6.31 6.24 16.38
N ILE A 81 -5.21 5.86 15.73
CA ILE A 81 -5.18 5.53 14.30
C ILE A 81 -4.60 4.12 14.10
N GLY A 82 -5.38 3.23 13.47
CA GLY A 82 -4.91 1.98 12.91
C GLY A 82 -4.72 2.16 11.39
N TYR A 83 -3.50 1.99 10.90
CA TYR A 83 -3.19 2.07 9.48
C TYR A 83 -2.77 0.70 8.96
N ALA A 84 -3.44 0.20 7.92
CA ALA A 84 -3.10 -1.04 7.26
C ALA A 84 -2.62 -0.77 5.82
N LYS A 85 -1.40 -1.20 5.50
CA LYS A 85 -0.90 -1.23 4.13
C LYS A 85 -1.43 -2.47 3.44
N HIS A 86 -2.30 -2.30 2.46
CA HIS A 86 -2.86 -3.38 1.66
C HIS A 86 -2.27 -3.41 0.25
N MET A 87 -1.91 -4.61 -0.19
CA MET A 87 -1.65 -4.85 -1.61
C MET A 87 -2.95 -5.23 -2.28
N THR A 88 -3.35 -4.48 -3.31
CA THR A 88 -4.66 -4.65 -3.96
C THR A 88 -4.86 -6.04 -4.56
N HIS A 89 -3.81 -6.64 -5.11
CA HIS A 89 -3.86 -8.00 -5.67
C HIS A 89 -4.02 -9.10 -4.61
N HIS A 90 -3.78 -8.81 -3.31
CA HIS A 90 -4.08 -9.76 -2.24
C HIS A 90 -5.58 -9.88 -1.94
N LEU A 91 -6.39 -8.92 -2.41
CA LEU A 91 -7.84 -8.94 -2.23
C LEU A 91 -8.51 -9.81 -3.31
N LEU A 92 -8.47 -11.12 -3.12
CA LEU A 92 -9.05 -12.09 -4.05
C LEU A 92 -10.58 -11.96 -4.14
N PRO A 93 -11.21 -12.47 -5.23
CA PRO A 93 -12.66 -12.34 -5.46
C PRO A 93 -13.54 -12.93 -4.35
N GLU A 94 -13.08 -13.97 -3.65
CA GLU A 94 -13.81 -14.64 -2.58
C GLU A 94 -13.89 -13.85 -1.27
N VAL A 95 -13.14 -12.77 -1.13
CA VAL A 95 -13.23 -11.88 0.04
C VAL A 95 -14.50 -11.04 -0.07
N ASP A 96 -15.38 -11.15 0.93
CA ASP A 96 -16.56 -10.30 0.99
C ASP A 96 -16.18 -8.83 1.20
N ARG A 97 -16.47 -7.99 0.20
CA ARG A 97 -16.19 -6.56 0.23
C ARG A 97 -16.94 -5.82 1.36
N ALA A 98 -18.12 -6.33 1.76
CA ALA A 98 -18.87 -5.74 2.86
C ALA A 98 -18.09 -5.73 4.19
N ALA A 99 -17.20 -6.71 4.40
CA ALA A 99 -16.33 -6.75 5.57
C ALA A 99 -15.33 -5.59 5.66
N LEU A 100 -15.07 -4.91 4.56
CA LEU A 100 -14.16 -3.76 4.48
C LEU A 100 -14.88 -2.41 4.72
N ALA A 101 -16.21 -2.38 4.67
CA ALA A 101 -16.99 -1.15 4.78
C ALA A 101 -16.72 -0.28 6.04
N PRO A 102 -16.33 -0.85 7.20
CA PRO A 102 -16.01 -0.05 8.38
C PRO A 102 -14.68 0.73 8.29
N LEU A 103 -13.84 0.45 7.28
CA LEU A 103 -12.54 1.10 7.12
C LEU A 103 -12.66 2.42 6.35
N ARG A 104 -11.75 3.35 6.62
CA ARG A 104 -11.52 4.52 5.76
C ARG A 104 -10.56 4.12 4.67
N HIS A 105 -10.97 4.18 3.42
CA HIS A 105 -10.18 3.76 2.28
C HIS A 105 -9.37 4.92 1.72
N ALA A 106 -8.13 4.61 1.32
CA ALA A 106 -7.25 5.52 0.60
C ALA A 106 -6.43 4.72 -0.43
N HIS A 107 -5.98 5.38 -1.47
CA HIS A 107 -5.32 4.73 -2.60
C HIS A 107 -3.99 5.41 -2.91
N LEU A 108 -2.93 4.60 -3.05
CA LEU A 108 -1.64 5.05 -3.52
C LEU A 108 -1.40 4.44 -4.90
N ILE A 109 -1.32 5.29 -5.92
CA ILE A 109 -1.14 4.89 -7.32
C ILE A 109 0.24 5.28 -7.84
N ARG A 110 0.64 4.63 -8.93
CA ARG A 110 1.83 4.97 -9.71
C ARG A 110 1.57 4.72 -11.18
N ASP A 111 2.14 5.57 -12.03
CA ASP A 111 2.13 5.38 -13.48
C ASP A 111 2.57 3.94 -13.83
N PRO A 112 1.78 3.18 -14.63
CA PRO A 112 2.07 1.78 -14.91
C PRO A 112 3.41 1.57 -15.65
N ARG A 113 3.89 2.53 -16.42
CA ARG A 113 5.22 2.45 -17.05
C ARG A 113 6.35 2.55 -16.04
N GLU A 114 6.23 3.48 -15.09
CA GLU A 114 7.20 3.60 -14.01
C GLU A 114 7.17 2.40 -13.05
N LEU A 115 5.97 1.92 -12.75
CA LEU A 115 5.76 0.74 -11.91
C LEU A 115 6.43 -0.48 -12.56
N LEU A 116 6.13 -0.76 -13.82
CA LEU A 116 6.68 -1.88 -14.57
C LEU A 116 8.19 -1.80 -14.74
N ASN A 117 8.73 -0.60 -14.98
CA ASN A 117 10.18 -0.40 -15.07
C ASN A 117 10.91 -0.80 -13.78
N SER A 118 10.28 -0.57 -12.63
CA SER A 118 10.80 -1.02 -11.34
C SER A 118 10.53 -2.51 -11.08
N TYR A 119 9.33 -2.99 -11.42
CA TYR A 119 8.86 -4.34 -11.08
C TYR A 119 9.50 -5.44 -11.94
N ALA A 120 9.79 -5.16 -13.21
CA ALA A 120 10.44 -6.10 -14.11
C ALA A 120 11.87 -6.51 -13.69
N ARG A 121 12.47 -5.77 -12.75
CA ARG A 121 13.76 -6.13 -12.16
C ARG A 121 13.67 -7.31 -11.18
N VAL A 122 12.48 -7.55 -10.65
CA VAL A 122 12.23 -8.60 -9.63
C VAL A 122 11.27 -9.68 -10.11
N ARG A 123 10.50 -9.43 -11.17
CA ARG A 123 9.59 -10.38 -11.81
C ARG A 123 9.72 -10.26 -13.32
N ALA A 124 10.22 -11.33 -13.96
CA ALA A 124 10.54 -11.32 -15.39
C ALA A 124 9.29 -11.17 -16.29
N GLU A 125 8.19 -11.81 -15.91
CA GLU A 125 6.92 -11.84 -16.67
C GLU A 125 5.75 -11.42 -15.76
N PRO A 126 5.56 -10.10 -15.53
CA PRO A 126 4.42 -9.62 -14.77
C PRO A 126 3.14 -9.67 -15.61
N GLU A 127 2.01 -9.89 -14.96
CA GLU A 127 0.67 -9.82 -15.53
C GLU A 127 -0.12 -8.61 -14.99
N VAL A 128 -1.27 -8.28 -15.60
CA VAL A 128 -2.13 -7.16 -15.16
C VAL A 128 -2.51 -7.29 -13.70
N ASP A 129 -2.88 -8.49 -13.27
CA ASP A 129 -3.34 -8.74 -11.90
C ASP A 129 -2.22 -8.66 -10.85
N ASP A 130 -0.97 -8.89 -11.25
CA ASP A 130 0.20 -8.68 -10.38
C ASP A 130 0.41 -7.20 -10.01
N LEU A 131 -0.01 -6.28 -10.89
CA LEU A 131 0.14 -4.84 -10.68
C LEU A 131 -0.98 -4.27 -9.79
N GLY A 132 -2.10 -4.97 -9.69
CA GLY A 132 -3.20 -4.64 -8.80
C GLY A 132 -4.00 -3.38 -9.16
N LEU A 133 -3.71 -2.72 -10.30
CA LEU A 133 -4.39 -1.47 -10.70
C LEU A 133 -5.87 -1.69 -11.05
N ARG A 134 -6.21 -2.83 -11.65
CA ARG A 134 -7.60 -3.19 -11.93
C ARG A 134 -8.39 -3.37 -10.63
N GLN A 135 -7.86 -4.17 -9.72
CA GLN A 135 -8.46 -4.39 -8.40
C GLN A 135 -8.55 -3.08 -7.60
N GLN A 136 -7.55 -2.21 -7.72
CA GLN A 136 -7.55 -0.91 -7.06
C GLN A 136 -8.68 0.00 -7.57
N ALA A 137 -8.92 0.00 -8.88
CA ALA A 137 -10.05 0.74 -9.47
C ALA A 137 -11.39 0.17 -8.98
N GLU A 138 -11.56 -1.15 -8.89
CA GLU A 138 -12.76 -1.81 -8.37
C GLU A 138 -13.02 -1.44 -6.89
N ILE A 139 -11.96 -1.40 -6.05
CA ILE A 139 -12.06 -0.99 -4.65
C ILE A 139 -12.48 0.48 -4.55
N PHE A 140 -11.87 1.34 -5.36
CA PHE A 140 -12.21 2.76 -5.41
C PHE A 140 -13.67 3.00 -5.83
N GLU A 141 -14.18 2.26 -6.81
CA GLU A 141 -15.58 2.33 -7.24
C GLU A 141 -16.54 1.93 -6.14
N THR A 142 -16.14 0.99 -5.29
CA THR A 142 -16.98 0.47 -4.21
C THR A 142 -16.99 1.40 -3.00
N PHE A 143 -15.84 1.94 -2.61
CA PHE A 143 -15.67 2.64 -1.34
C PHE A 143 -15.25 4.11 -1.47
N GLY A 144 -14.77 4.53 -2.65
CA GLY A 144 -14.17 5.85 -2.81
C GLY A 144 -12.87 6.03 -2.03
N GLY A 145 -12.64 7.26 -1.57
CA GLY A 145 -11.49 7.66 -0.74
C GLY A 145 -10.45 8.49 -1.49
N PRO A 146 -9.53 9.17 -0.77
CA PRO A 146 -8.48 9.97 -1.38
C PRO A 146 -7.52 9.11 -2.19
N VAL A 147 -7.08 9.64 -3.32
CA VAL A 147 -6.08 9.03 -4.19
C VAL A 147 -4.79 9.85 -4.11
N VAL A 148 -3.68 9.20 -3.82
CA VAL A 148 -2.33 9.79 -3.81
C VAL A 148 -1.55 9.24 -5.00
N ASP A 149 -0.95 10.11 -5.81
CA ASP A 149 0.01 9.67 -6.81
C ASP A 149 1.42 9.63 -6.20
N SER A 150 2.15 8.55 -6.44
CA SER A 150 3.52 8.37 -5.92
C SER A 150 4.48 9.46 -6.39
N ARG A 151 4.28 10.02 -7.59
CA ARG A 151 5.10 11.12 -8.11
C ARG A 151 4.87 12.40 -7.31
N ASP A 152 3.60 12.73 -7.07
CA ASP A 152 3.24 13.95 -6.32
C ASP A 152 3.75 13.84 -4.88
N LEU A 153 3.58 12.67 -4.24
CA LEU A 153 4.10 12.39 -2.90
C LEU A 153 5.62 12.52 -2.82
N LEU A 154 6.35 12.04 -3.81
CA LEU A 154 7.82 12.13 -3.83
C LEU A 154 8.34 13.50 -4.28
N ALA A 155 7.55 14.28 -5.01
CA ALA A 155 7.92 15.63 -5.43
C ALA A 155 7.82 16.63 -4.28
N ASP A 156 6.74 16.57 -3.51
CA ASP A 156 6.52 17.43 -2.33
C ASP A 156 5.68 16.68 -1.28
N PRO A 157 6.33 15.96 -0.33
CA PRO A 157 5.63 15.10 0.62
C PRO A 157 4.67 15.84 1.56
N GLU A 158 5.05 17.01 2.07
CA GLU A 158 4.28 17.66 3.14
C GLU A 158 2.90 18.13 2.69
N PRO A 159 2.70 18.87 1.59
CA PRO A 159 1.37 19.23 1.12
C PRO A 159 0.48 18.02 0.84
N VAL A 160 1.04 16.97 0.21
CA VAL A 160 0.31 15.75 -0.12
C VAL A 160 -0.14 15.01 1.15
N LEU A 161 0.73 14.86 2.15
CA LEU A 161 0.39 14.24 3.43
C LEU A 161 -0.64 15.07 4.21
N ARG A 162 -0.54 16.40 4.19
CA ARG A 162 -1.56 17.29 4.78
C ARG A 162 -2.92 17.12 4.10
N ALA A 163 -2.94 17.05 2.78
CA ALA A 163 -4.17 16.82 2.02
C ALA A 163 -4.75 15.43 2.29
N LEU A 164 -3.91 14.39 2.37
CA LEU A 164 -4.32 13.03 2.72
C LEU A 164 -4.92 12.95 4.13
N CYS A 165 -4.24 13.51 5.12
CA CYS A 165 -4.73 13.55 6.50
C CYS A 165 -6.07 14.27 6.61
N ARG A 166 -6.22 15.42 5.94
CA ARG A 166 -7.48 16.18 5.88
C ARG A 166 -8.60 15.35 5.24
N ALA A 167 -8.34 14.68 4.12
CA ALA A 167 -9.32 13.85 3.43
C ALA A 167 -9.72 12.61 4.24
N LEU A 168 -8.84 12.11 5.11
CA LEU A 168 -9.09 11.02 6.04
C LEU A 168 -9.64 11.50 7.40
N ASP A 169 -9.86 12.81 7.58
CA ASP A 169 -10.34 13.40 8.82
C ASP A 169 -9.47 13.00 10.04
N VAL A 170 -8.15 13.16 9.86
CA VAL A 170 -7.16 12.99 10.92
C VAL A 170 -6.20 14.19 10.92
N PRO A 171 -5.67 14.63 12.07
CA PRO A 171 -4.70 15.72 12.10
C PRO A 171 -3.40 15.31 11.41
N PHE A 172 -2.77 16.24 10.68
CA PHE A 172 -1.43 16.04 10.17
C PHE A 172 -0.42 16.15 11.32
N ASP A 173 0.61 15.28 11.29
CA ASP A 173 1.75 15.33 12.21
C ASP A 173 3.05 15.45 11.41
N THR A 174 3.94 16.37 11.78
CA THR A 174 5.23 16.56 11.13
C THR A 174 6.17 15.36 11.28
N ALA A 175 5.94 14.49 12.26
CA ALA A 175 6.64 13.22 12.41
C ALA A 175 6.49 12.30 11.18
N MET A 176 5.48 12.54 10.33
CA MET A 176 5.29 11.81 9.07
C MET A 176 6.34 12.13 8.00
N LEU A 177 7.13 13.20 8.15
CA LEU A 177 8.08 13.65 7.14
C LEU A 177 9.45 12.97 7.22
N SER A 178 9.78 12.38 8.35
CA SER A 178 11.06 11.71 8.56
C SER A 178 10.94 10.59 9.57
N TRP A 179 11.83 9.61 9.50
CA TRP A 179 11.87 8.46 10.39
C TRP A 179 13.30 7.94 10.58
N PRO A 180 13.61 7.26 11.69
CA PRO A 180 14.89 6.59 11.87
C PRO A 180 15.07 5.47 10.83
N PRO A 181 16.30 5.25 10.30
CA PRO A 181 16.59 4.12 9.41
C PRO A 181 16.54 2.79 10.17
N GLY A 182 16.44 1.70 9.45
CA GLY A 182 16.48 0.34 9.96
C GLY A 182 15.16 -0.40 9.90
N PRO A 183 15.16 -1.68 10.29
CA PRO A 183 13.96 -2.51 10.38
C PRO A 183 13.05 -2.06 11.52
N ARG A 184 11.79 -2.49 11.46
CA ARG A 184 10.76 -2.24 12.48
C ARG A 184 10.09 -3.55 12.89
N ASP A 185 9.58 -3.60 14.11
CA ASP A 185 8.80 -4.74 14.60
C ASP A 185 7.52 -4.97 13.81
N SER A 186 7.01 -3.90 13.16
CA SER A 186 5.85 -3.93 12.27
C SER A 186 6.13 -4.47 10.87
N ASP A 187 7.40 -4.64 10.50
CA ASP A 187 7.77 -5.22 9.20
C ASP A 187 7.34 -6.68 9.13
N GLY A 188 6.68 -7.05 8.04
CA GLY A 188 6.39 -8.45 7.78
C GLY A 188 7.67 -9.28 7.58
N VAL A 189 7.57 -10.59 7.78
CA VAL A 189 8.69 -11.55 7.61
C VAL A 189 9.28 -11.56 6.20
N TRP A 190 8.63 -10.91 5.24
CA TRP A 190 9.09 -10.70 3.86
C TRP A 190 10.02 -9.49 3.69
N ALA A 191 10.20 -8.67 4.73
CA ALA A 191 11.04 -7.47 4.66
C ALA A 191 12.46 -7.73 4.12
N PRO A 192 13.16 -8.82 4.48
CA PRO A 192 14.48 -9.11 3.95
C PRO A 192 14.55 -9.24 2.41
N TYR A 193 13.44 -9.48 1.76
CA TYR A 193 13.39 -9.63 0.30
C TYR A 193 13.03 -8.31 -0.42
N TRP A 194 12.42 -7.34 0.28
CA TRP A 194 11.80 -6.20 -0.40
C TRP A 194 12.13 -4.82 0.20
N TYR A 195 12.64 -4.74 1.46
CA TYR A 195 12.68 -3.49 2.21
C TYR A 195 14.05 -2.83 2.34
N ASP A 196 15.09 -3.33 1.65
CA ASP A 196 16.45 -2.75 1.71
C ASP A 196 16.45 -1.23 1.52
N SER A 197 15.73 -0.73 0.51
CA SER A 197 15.68 0.71 0.21
C SER A 197 14.98 1.51 1.31
N VAL A 198 13.91 0.97 1.91
CA VAL A 198 13.20 1.68 2.98
C VAL A 198 13.96 1.58 4.30
N HIS A 199 14.65 0.47 4.58
CA HIS A 199 15.54 0.34 5.74
C HIS A 199 16.68 1.35 5.72
N ALA A 200 17.20 1.70 4.54
CA ALA A 200 18.23 2.71 4.37
C ALA A 200 17.69 4.15 4.39
N SER A 201 16.37 4.34 4.35
CA SER A 201 15.75 5.66 4.22
C SER A 201 15.49 6.32 5.57
N THR A 202 15.48 7.67 5.57
CA THR A 202 15.11 8.51 6.71
C THR A 202 13.97 9.47 6.39
N GLY A 203 13.33 9.30 5.23
CA GLY A 203 12.25 10.12 4.71
C GLY A 203 11.93 9.72 3.27
N PHE A 204 11.03 10.46 2.63
CA PHE A 204 10.73 10.25 1.22
C PHE A 204 11.91 10.68 0.35
N ALA A 205 12.39 9.76 -0.50
CA ALA A 205 13.40 10.10 -1.49
C ALA A 205 12.79 11.05 -2.55
N PRO A 206 13.50 12.07 -3.01
CA PRO A 206 13.01 12.94 -4.08
C PRO A 206 12.62 12.14 -5.33
N TYR A 207 11.54 12.54 -5.98
CA TYR A 207 11.13 11.94 -7.24
C TYR A 207 12.25 11.98 -8.26
N ARG A 208 12.50 10.85 -8.89
CA ARG A 208 13.42 10.72 -10.03
C ARG A 208 12.71 9.93 -11.13
N PRO A 209 12.59 10.50 -12.34
CA PRO A 209 12.08 9.72 -13.47
C PRO A 209 12.96 8.48 -13.72
N PRO A 210 12.40 7.42 -14.29
CA PRO A 210 13.19 6.26 -14.70
C PRO A 210 14.36 6.68 -15.59
N ALA A 211 15.56 6.15 -15.33
CA ALA A 211 16.75 6.45 -16.12
C ALA A 211 16.68 5.86 -17.53
N GLU A 212 15.92 4.78 -17.70
CA GLU A 212 15.76 4.07 -18.96
C GLU A 212 14.27 3.98 -19.32
N PRO A 213 13.92 3.98 -20.63
CA PRO A 213 12.57 3.76 -21.07
C PRO A 213 12.09 2.35 -20.67
N LEU A 214 10.77 2.17 -20.63
CA LEU A 214 10.18 0.85 -20.43
C LEU A 214 10.63 -0.09 -21.57
N PRO A 215 11.07 -1.33 -21.28
CA PRO A 215 11.35 -2.31 -22.31
C PRO A 215 10.14 -2.53 -23.23
N ALA A 216 10.35 -2.53 -24.55
CA ALA A 216 9.27 -2.60 -25.55
C ALA A 216 8.31 -3.81 -25.35
N ARG A 217 8.80 -4.93 -24.83
CA ARG A 217 7.98 -6.12 -24.49
C ARG A 217 6.94 -5.86 -23.41
N LEU A 218 7.13 -4.83 -22.57
CA LEU A 218 6.24 -4.47 -21.47
C LEU A 218 5.26 -3.34 -21.81
N GLU A 219 5.46 -2.64 -22.93
CA GLU A 219 4.54 -1.57 -23.37
C GLU A 219 3.09 -2.06 -23.50
N PRO A 220 2.80 -3.23 -24.12
CA PRO A 220 1.41 -3.71 -24.19
C PRO A 220 0.77 -3.96 -22.82
N LEU A 221 1.56 -4.36 -21.82
CA LEU A 221 1.07 -4.54 -20.46
C LEU A 221 0.80 -3.19 -19.79
N ALA A 222 1.70 -2.22 -19.98
CA ALA A 222 1.50 -0.85 -19.50
C ALA A 222 0.22 -0.24 -20.08
N ASP A 223 0.01 -0.39 -21.38
CA ASP A 223 -1.18 0.12 -22.07
C ASP A 223 -2.48 -0.52 -21.56
N ARG A 224 -2.47 -1.80 -21.23
CA ARG A 224 -3.61 -2.49 -20.60
C ARG A 224 -3.91 -1.99 -19.19
N CYS A 225 -2.90 -1.53 -18.46
CA CYS A 225 -3.04 -1.01 -17.10
C CYS A 225 -3.37 0.49 -17.06
N LEU A 226 -3.00 1.23 -18.10
CA LEU A 226 -3.15 2.69 -18.16
C LEU A 226 -4.58 3.20 -17.92
N PRO A 227 -5.65 2.59 -18.47
CA PRO A 227 -7.02 3.06 -18.21
C PRO A 227 -7.41 3.04 -16.73
N TYR A 228 -6.98 2.01 -15.97
CA TYR A 228 -7.25 1.93 -14.53
C TYR A 228 -6.51 3.02 -13.75
N TYR A 229 -5.24 3.24 -14.08
CA TYR A 229 -4.47 4.34 -13.50
C TYR A 229 -5.10 5.70 -13.80
N GLN A 230 -5.44 5.99 -15.07
CA GLN A 230 -6.04 7.26 -15.48
C GLN A 230 -7.37 7.52 -14.78
N ARG A 231 -8.17 6.46 -14.56
CA ARG A 231 -9.43 6.55 -13.83
C ARG A 231 -9.22 7.00 -12.39
N LEU A 232 -8.21 6.49 -11.70
CA LEU A 232 -7.88 6.90 -10.32
C LEU A 232 -7.18 8.27 -10.31
N TYR A 233 -6.29 8.52 -11.25
CA TYR A 233 -5.47 9.73 -11.32
C TYR A 233 -6.29 11.02 -11.38
N GLN A 234 -7.45 11.02 -12.03
CA GLN A 234 -8.34 12.20 -12.09
C GLN A 234 -8.89 12.60 -10.71
N TYR A 235 -8.90 11.69 -9.73
CA TYR A 235 -9.36 11.93 -8.36
C TYR A 235 -8.22 12.18 -7.37
N ARG A 236 -6.97 12.27 -7.87
CA ARG A 236 -5.85 12.47 -6.97
C ARG A 236 -5.94 13.80 -6.23
N ILE A 237 -5.53 13.73 -4.97
CA ILE A 237 -5.35 14.93 -4.14
C ILE A 237 -4.04 15.63 -4.51
N SER A 238 -4.04 16.95 -4.40
CA SER A 238 -2.89 17.81 -4.72
C SER A 238 -2.73 18.87 -3.61
#